data_84d8ac7b005fe52a474eb84070dec89c
#
_entry.id   84d8ac7b005fe52a474eb84070dec89c
#
_cell.length_a   1.000
_cell.length_b   1.000
_cell.length_c   1.000
_cell.angle_alpha   90.00
_cell.angle_beta   90.00
_cell.angle_gamma   90.00
#
_symmetry.space_group_name_H-M   'P 1'
#
loop_
_entity.id
_entity.type
_entity.pdbx_description
1 polymer ?
#
loop_
_entity_poly.entity_id
_entity_poly.type
_entity_poly.pdbx_seq_one_letter_code
_entity_poly.pdbx_strand_id
1 'polypeptide(L)'
;KLVTSDVHVEVYDSDGSVMVEFDGRDKLVEVFQQAISEIKTAYHLNGQQVITVDGDSAVDVHYGKAILVQEVNGKDVVVDRSYRYTDTLVLTDGAWLIKRRIQHLVLSETRPL
;
A
#
# COMPACT_ATOMS: atom_id res chain seq x y z
N LYS A 1 3.75 -14.17 -7.69
CA LYS A 1 2.99 -13.94 -6.46
C LYS A 1 3.84 -13.14 -5.49
N LEU A 2 3.26 -12.08 -4.92
CA LEU A 2 3.94 -11.21 -3.98
C LEU A 2 3.44 -11.39 -2.54
N VAL A 3 2.25 -11.97 -2.38
CA VAL A 3 1.60 -12.11 -1.08
C VAL A 3 1.13 -13.54 -0.86
N THR A 4 0.97 -13.93 0.41
CA THR A 4 0.37 -15.22 0.75
C THR A 4 -1.11 -15.21 0.41
N SER A 5 -1.73 -16.40 0.28
CA SER A 5 -3.16 -16.50 -0.03
C SER A 5 -4.04 -15.93 1.09
N ASP A 6 -3.54 -15.95 2.33
CA ASP A 6 -4.23 -15.48 3.53
C ASP A 6 -3.69 -14.15 4.05
N VAL A 7 -3.05 -13.34 3.21
CA VAL A 7 -2.44 -12.06 3.61
C VAL A 7 -3.41 -11.20 4.40
N HIS A 8 -2.90 -10.60 5.49
CA HIS A 8 -3.66 -9.65 6.30
C HIS A 8 -3.19 -8.23 5.99
N VAL A 9 -4.13 -7.33 5.72
CA VAL A 9 -3.84 -5.93 5.36
C VAL A 9 -4.62 -5.00 6.27
N GLU A 10 -3.90 -4.01 6.83
CA GLU A 10 -4.48 -2.89 7.57
C GLU A 10 -3.99 -1.60 6.95
N VAL A 11 -4.90 -0.68 6.68
CA VAL A 11 -4.58 0.64 6.14
C VAL A 11 -5.09 1.69 7.12
N TYR A 12 -4.18 2.56 7.56
CA TYR A 12 -4.48 3.62 8.52
C TYR A 12 -4.39 4.99 7.88
N ASP A 13 -5.29 5.88 8.28
CA ASP A 13 -5.26 7.29 7.90
C ASP A 13 -4.19 8.03 8.72
N SER A 14 -3.89 9.26 8.30
CA SER A 14 -2.89 10.11 8.95
C SER A 14 -3.21 10.44 10.41
N ASP A 15 -4.47 10.35 10.81
CA ASP A 15 -4.89 10.54 12.19
C ASP A 15 -4.83 9.26 13.04
N GLY A 16 -4.39 8.14 12.44
CA GLY A 16 -4.29 6.85 13.12
C GLY A 16 -5.56 6.00 13.07
N SER A 17 -6.63 6.50 12.47
CA SER A 17 -7.86 5.71 12.33
C SER A 17 -7.72 4.65 11.24
N VAL A 18 -8.44 3.54 11.40
CA VAL A 18 -8.43 2.46 10.42
C VAL A 18 -9.28 2.87 9.23
N MET A 19 -8.67 2.89 8.04
CA MET A 19 -9.40 3.14 6.79
C MET A 19 -9.98 1.85 6.22
N VAL A 20 -9.14 0.79 6.19
CA VAL A 20 -9.49 -0.51 5.61
C VAL A 20 -8.74 -1.59 6.37
N GLU A 21 -9.42 -2.70 6.61
CA GLU A 21 -8.80 -3.90 7.15
C GLU A 21 -9.46 -5.12 6.51
N PHE A 22 -8.66 -6.06 6.01
CA PHE A 22 -9.20 -7.24 5.34
C PHE A 22 -8.16 -8.37 5.30
N ASP A 23 -8.63 -9.56 4.98
CA ASP A 23 -7.81 -10.75 4.80
C ASP A 23 -8.02 -11.35 3.42
N GLY A 24 -6.97 -11.96 2.89
CA GLY A 24 -7.02 -12.74 1.67
C GLY A 24 -6.52 -12.02 0.43
N ARG A 25 -5.80 -12.79 -0.41
CA ARG A 25 -5.23 -12.27 -1.67
C ARG A 25 -6.34 -11.81 -2.63
N ASP A 26 -7.42 -12.57 -2.71
CA ASP A 26 -8.51 -12.21 -3.62
C ASP A 26 -9.16 -10.89 -3.23
N LYS A 27 -9.31 -10.65 -1.93
CA LYS A 27 -9.82 -9.38 -1.43
C LYS A 27 -8.85 -8.24 -1.71
N LEU A 28 -7.56 -8.49 -1.59
CA LEU A 28 -6.53 -7.49 -1.92
C LEU A 28 -6.64 -7.05 -3.38
N VAL A 29 -6.79 -8.00 -4.30
CA VAL A 29 -6.96 -7.68 -5.72
C VAL A 29 -8.21 -6.85 -5.95
N GLU A 30 -9.33 -7.23 -5.34
CA GLU A 30 -10.60 -6.50 -5.44
C GLU A 30 -10.46 -5.06 -4.94
N VAL A 31 -9.87 -4.88 -3.75
CA VAL A 31 -9.68 -3.55 -3.15
C VAL A 31 -8.78 -2.69 -4.04
N PHE A 32 -7.69 -3.27 -4.55
CA PHE A 32 -6.77 -2.56 -5.44
C PHE A 32 -7.46 -2.12 -6.74
N GLN A 33 -8.23 -3.01 -7.36
CA GLN A 33 -8.94 -2.69 -8.59
C GLN A 33 -9.96 -1.57 -8.39
N GLN A 34 -10.67 -1.57 -7.26
CA GLN A 34 -11.59 -0.49 -6.94
C GLN A 34 -10.87 0.84 -6.71
N ALA A 35 -9.72 0.78 -6.03
CA ALA A 35 -8.95 1.97 -5.72
C ALA A 35 -8.42 2.67 -6.97
N ILE A 36 -8.07 1.92 -8.02
CA ILE A 36 -7.49 2.49 -9.25
C ILE A 36 -8.53 2.78 -10.34
N SER A 37 -9.79 2.41 -10.14
CA SER A 37 -10.82 2.45 -11.20
C SER A 37 -11.06 3.86 -11.75
N GLU A 38 -10.87 4.90 -10.95
CA GLU A 38 -11.11 6.30 -11.33
C GLU A 38 -9.83 7.11 -11.47
N ILE A 39 -8.67 6.45 -11.42
CA ILE A 39 -7.37 7.12 -11.53
C ILE A 39 -6.96 7.20 -12.99
N LYS A 40 -6.72 8.43 -13.49
CA LYS A 40 -6.25 8.66 -14.86
C LYS A 40 -4.78 8.39 -15.01
N THR A 41 -3.98 8.85 -14.05
CA THR A 41 -2.52 8.71 -14.07
C THR A 41 -2.05 8.37 -12.66
N ALA A 42 -1.12 7.44 -12.57
CA ALA A 42 -0.52 7.07 -11.29
C ALA A 42 1.00 7.02 -11.42
N TYR A 43 1.68 7.66 -10.50
CA TYR A 43 3.14 7.62 -10.40
C TYR A 43 3.52 7.20 -9.00
N HIS A 44 4.27 6.11 -8.90
CA HIS A 44 4.74 5.58 -7.63
C HIS A 44 6.24 5.74 -7.51
N LEU A 45 6.68 6.26 -6.37
CA LEU A 45 8.09 6.43 -6.06
C LEU A 45 8.38 5.68 -4.76
N ASN A 46 9.31 4.73 -4.83
CA ASN A 46 9.76 3.98 -3.67
C ASN A 46 10.89 4.75 -2.98
N GLY A 47 10.77 4.87 -1.67
CA GLY A 47 11.77 5.55 -0.86
C GLY A 47 12.65 4.57 -0.10
N GLN A 48 13.12 5.01 1.05
CA GLN A 48 14.03 4.26 1.91
C GLN A 48 13.40 2.96 2.42
N GLN A 49 14.23 1.93 2.57
CA GLN A 49 13.80 0.60 3.01
C GLN A 49 14.78 0.04 4.01
N VAL A 50 14.26 -0.57 5.07
CA VAL A 50 15.05 -1.32 6.06
C VAL A 50 14.42 -2.68 6.24
N ILE A 51 15.21 -3.72 5.99
CA ILE A 51 14.76 -5.12 6.10
C ILE A 51 15.56 -5.82 7.20
N THR A 52 14.84 -6.48 8.10
CA THR A 52 15.42 -7.31 9.16
C THR A 52 14.97 -8.75 8.93
N VAL A 53 15.92 -9.65 8.71
CA VAL A 53 15.64 -11.07 8.44
C VAL A 53 15.94 -11.90 9.68
N ASP A 54 15.04 -12.82 10.02
CA ASP A 54 15.21 -13.78 11.11
C ASP A 54 14.71 -15.15 10.64
N GLY A 55 15.64 -15.99 10.17
CA GLY A 55 15.32 -17.31 9.63
C GLY A 55 14.42 -17.21 8.40
N ASP A 56 13.24 -17.80 8.48
CA ASP A 56 12.27 -17.82 7.38
C ASP A 56 11.26 -16.69 7.46
N SER A 57 11.50 -15.71 8.33
CA SER A 57 10.65 -14.51 8.42
C SER A 57 11.49 -13.25 8.30
N ALA A 58 10.84 -12.16 7.87
CA ALA A 58 11.47 -10.87 7.73
C ALA A 58 10.46 -9.77 7.98
N VAL A 59 10.96 -8.62 8.45
CA VAL A 59 10.17 -7.40 8.57
C VAL A 59 10.80 -6.35 7.67
N ASP A 60 9.99 -5.74 6.81
CA ASP A 60 10.42 -4.72 5.87
C ASP A 60 9.66 -3.44 6.17
N VAL A 61 10.38 -2.42 6.63
CA VAL A 61 9.82 -1.07 6.82
C VAL A 61 10.28 -0.23 5.65
N HIS A 62 9.35 0.28 4.86
CA HIS A 62 9.70 1.09 3.70
C HIS A 62 8.71 2.24 3.52
N TYR A 63 9.16 3.21 2.74
CA TYR A 63 8.40 4.42 2.45
C TYR A 63 8.09 4.47 0.96
N GLY A 64 6.91 4.99 0.63
CA GLY A 64 6.51 5.15 -0.74
C GLY A 64 5.67 6.39 -0.93
N LYS A 65 5.64 6.86 -2.14
CA LYS A 65 4.85 8.02 -2.54
C LYS A 65 4.02 7.66 -3.76
N ALA A 66 2.75 8.02 -3.73
CA ALA A 66 1.85 7.87 -4.86
C ALA A 66 1.35 9.25 -5.26
N ILE A 67 1.56 9.61 -6.53
CA ILE A 67 1.03 10.82 -7.12
C ILE A 67 -0.01 10.40 -8.13
N LEU A 68 -1.26 10.77 -7.88
CA LEU A 68 -2.40 10.31 -8.65
C LEU A 68 -3.11 11.49 -9.29
N VAL A 69 -3.61 11.30 -10.51
CA VAL A 69 -4.48 12.26 -11.17
C VAL A 69 -5.86 11.64 -11.28
N GLN A 70 -6.86 12.33 -10.78
CA GLN A 70 -8.26 11.90 -10.89
C GLN A 70 -9.16 13.10 -11.16
N GLU A 71 -10.37 12.83 -11.63
CA GLU A 71 -11.33 13.86 -11.93
C GLU A 71 -12.29 14.03 -10.76
N VAL A 72 -12.47 15.30 -10.34
CA VAL A 72 -13.45 15.68 -9.30
C VAL A 72 -14.27 16.83 -9.85
N ASN A 73 -15.57 16.65 -9.96
CA ASN A 73 -16.50 17.66 -10.48
C ASN A 73 -16.09 18.21 -11.85
N GLY A 74 -15.65 17.33 -12.75
CA GLY A 74 -15.25 17.69 -14.11
C GLY A 74 -13.88 18.32 -14.23
N LYS A 75 -13.09 18.37 -13.15
CA LYS A 75 -11.74 18.95 -13.16
C LYS A 75 -10.73 17.93 -12.67
N ASP A 76 -9.56 17.93 -13.30
CA ASP A 76 -8.47 17.08 -12.88
C ASP A 76 -7.79 17.66 -11.65
N VAL A 77 -7.53 16.78 -10.68
CA VAL A 77 -6.80 17.12 -9.46
C VAL A 77 -5.63 16.15 -9.28
N VAL A 78 -4.59 16.63 -8.62
CA VAL A 78 -3.45 15.83 -8.20
C VAL A 78 -3.64 15.46 -6.74
N VAL A 79 -3.61 14.16 -6.45
CA VAL A 79 -3.59 13.64 -5.08
C VAL A 79 -2.19 13.11 -4.80
N ASP A 80 -1.50 13.72 -3.85
CA ASP A 80 -0.14 13.38 -3.49
C ASP A 80 -0.19 12.71 -2.11
N ARG A 81 0.16 11.41 -2.04
CA ARG A 81 0.09 10.62 -0.82
C ARG A 81 1.43 10.04 -0.47
N SER A 82 1.82 10.21 0.78
CA SER A 82 3.04 9.63 1.32
C SER A 82 2.68 8.54 2.33
N TYR A 83 3.29 7.36 2.17
CA TYR A 83 2.98 6.19 2.97
C TYR A 83 4.22 5.63 3.65
N ARG A 84 3.99 5.02 4.80
CA ARG A 84 4.94 4.13 5.45
C ARG A 84 4.33 2.73 5.51
N TYR A 85 5.08 1.74 5.08
CA TYR A 85 4.65 0.35 5.09
C TYR A 85 5.46 -0.44 6.10
N THR A 86 4.80 -1.32 6.84
CA THR A 86 5.45 -2.34 7.64
C THR A 86 4.94 -3.68 7.16
N ASP A 87 5.79 -4.42 6.46
CA ASP A 87 5.45 -5.71 5.89
C ASP A 87 6.13 -6.82 6.67
N THR A 88 5.37 -7.84 7.03
CA THR A 88 5.91 -9.10 7.55
C THR A 88 5.91 -10.11 6.42
N LEU A 89 7.08 -10.70 6.15
CA LEU A 89 7.27 -11.63 5.05
C LEU A 89 7.63 -13.01 5.60
N VAL A 90 7.28 -14.02 4.84
CA VAL A 90 7.65 -15.41 5.13
C VAL A 90 8.30 -16.02 3.90
N LEU A 91 9.31 -16.86 4.14
CA LEU A 91 9.96 -17.62 3.08
C LEU A 91 9.16 -18.88 2.83
N THR A 92 8.63 -19.03 1.63
CA THR A 92 7.77 -20.14 1.23
C THR A 92 8.26 -20.67 -0.11
N ASP A 93 8.71 -21.93 -0.13
CA ASP A 93 9.16 -22.59 -1.36
C ASP A 93 10.19 -21.76 -2.14
N GLY A 94 11.15 -21.16 -1.42
CA GLY A 94 12.23 -20.38 -2.00
C GLY A 94 11.87 -18.94 -2.38
N ALA A 95 10.66 -18.49 -2.06
CA ALA A 95 10.22 -17.13 -2.35
C ALA A 95 9.75 -16.41 -1.08
N TRP A 96 10.09 -15.13 -0.98
CA TRP A 96 9.60 -14.28 0.10
C TRP A 96 8.24 -13.72 -0.29
N LEU A 97 7.22 -13.96 0.56
CA LEU A 97 5.86 -13.49 0.34
C LEU A 97 5.42 -12.63 1.52
N ILE A 98 4.69 -11.57 1.23
CA ILE A 98 4.10 -10.71 2.26
C ILE A 98 2.92 -11.46 2.91
N LYS A 99 3.02 -11.69 4.21
CA LYS A 99 1.97 -12.31 5.01
C LYS A 99 1.08 -11.28 5.67
N ARG A 100 1.65 -10.14 6.03
CA ARG A 100 0.91 -9.06 6.70
C ARG A 100 1.47 -7.73 6.21
N ARG A 101 0.58 -6.83 5.87
CA ARG A 101 0.95 -5.46 5.49
C ARG A 101 0.20 -4.48 6.38
N ILE A 102 0.95 -3.57 6.99
CA ILE A 102 0.38 -2.42 7.68
C ILE A 102 0.83 -1.19 6.92
N GLN A 103 -0.14 -0.48 6.36
CA GLN A 103 0.10 0.71 5.54
C GLN A 103 -0.41 1.93 6.30
N HIS A 104 0.48 2.89 6.54
CA HIS A 104 0.13 4.15 7.19
C HIS A 104 0.18 5.27 6.17
N LEU A 105 -0.92 5.98 6.00
CA LEU A 105 -0.91 7.25 5.29
C LEU A 105 -0.28 8.28 6.24
N VAL A 106 0.87 8.81 5.83
CA VAL A 106 1.60 9.80 6.63
C VAL A 106 1.10 11.20 6.33
N LEU A 107 0.92 11.49 5.05
CA LEU A 107 0.58 12.82 4.57
C LEU A 107 -0.17 12.71 3.24
N SER A 108 -1.22 13.50 3.08
CA SER A 108 -1.97 13.58 1.83
C SER A 108 -2.26 15.04 1.49
N GLU A 109 -2.04 15.39 0.24
CA GLU A 109 -2.33 16.72 -0.29
C GLU A 109 -3.10 16.58 -1.61
N THR A 110 -4.13 17.38 -1.79
CA THR A 110 -4.89 17.43 -3.03
C THR A 110 -4.87 18.86 -3.55
N ARG A 111 -4.54 19.01 -4.83
CA ARG A 111 -4.47 20.32 -5.46
C ARG A 111 -4.95 20.25 -6.90
N PRO A 112 -5.38 21.37 -7.49
CA PRO A 112 -5.70 21.41 -8.92
C PRO A 112 -4.47 21.04 -9.77
N LEU A 113 -4.74 20.37 -10.86
CA LEU A 113 -3.70 20.07 -11.84
C LEU A 113 -3.35 21.31 -12.66
#